data_6d7365ac41b00d86e3937bda4a1a5267
#
_entry.id   6d7365ac41b00d86e3937bda4a1a5267
#
_cell.length_a   1.000
_cell.length_b   1.000
_cell.length_c   1.000
_cell.angle_alpha   90.00
_cell.angle_beta   90.00
_cell.angle_gamma   90.00
#
_symmetry.space_group_name_H-M   'P 1'
#
loop_
_entity.id
_entity.type
_entity.pdbx_description
1 polymer ?
#
loop_
_entity_poly.entity_id
_entity_poly.type
_entity_poly.pdbx_seq_one_letter_code
_entity_poly.pdbx_strand_id
1 'polypeptide(L)'
;MFAEKSWGSFRVLDVQESSMTIKVTLNPGNRMNYHSHQHRDEVWNIISGEGRTIVDGMEQKVKAGDVIAMTAGCRHTIIADTELKIIEVQLGKEISVHDKRKYELEI
;
A
#
# COMPACT_ATOMS: atom_id res chain seq x y z
N MET A 1 1.13 16.01 -5.08
CA MET A 1 1.05 16.18 -3.62
C MET A 1 2.05 15.26 -2.94
N PHE A 2 2.73 15.77 -1.93
CA PHE A 2 3.68 15.01 -1.12
C PHE A 2 3.28 15.13 0.35
N ALA A 3 3.34 14.02 1.10
CA ALA A 3 3.04 14.04 2.54
C ALA A 3 4.02 13.15 3.30
N GLU A 4 4.49 13.65 4.44
CA GLU A 4 5.28 12.86 5.39
C GLU A 4 4.37 12.31 6.48
N LYS A 5 4.61 11.06 6.87
CA LYS A 5 3.88 10.32 7.90
C LYS A 5 4.87 9.74 8.90
N SER A 6 4.37 9.27 10.04
CA SER A 6 5.22 8.61 11.04
C SER A 6 5.93 7.36 10.49
N TRP A 7 5.33 6.69 9.51
CA TRP A 7 5.87 5.46 8.92
C TRP A 7 6.76 5.70 7.69
N GLY A 8 6.78 6.92 7.15
CA GLY A 8 7.53 7.25 5.94
C GLY A 8 6.89 8.42 5.20
N SER A 9 6.71 8.26 3.90
CA SER A 9 6.15 9.33 3.07
C SER A 9 5.42 8.78 1.85
N PHE A 10 4.58 9.61 1.23
CA PHE A 10 4.05 9.30 -0.08
C PHE A 10 3.99 10.53 -0.97
N ARG A 11 4.05 10.29 -2.27
CA ARG A 11 3.94 11.32 -3.30
C ARG A 11 2.95 10.86 -4.37
N VAL A 12 1.99 11.71 -4.69
CA VAL A 12 1.06 11.46 -5.79
C VAL A 12 1.80 11.76 -7.10
N LEU A 13 1.88 10.78 -7.98
CA LEU A 13 2.58 10.88 -9.27
C LEU A 13 1.63 11.16 -10.42
N ASP A 14 0.43 10.59 -10.39
CA ASP A 14 -0.53 10.69 -11.48
C ASP A 14 -1.94 10.51 -10.96
N VAL A 15 -2.87 11.30 -11.48
CA VAL A 15 -4.30 11.20 -11.17
C VAL A 15 -5.07 11.20 -12.48
N GLN A 16 -5.85 10.15 -12.71
CA GLN A 16 -6.72 10.00 -13.86
C GLN A 16 -8.16 9.81 -13.38
N GLU A 17 -9.10 9.71 -14.31
CA GLU A 17 -10.52 9.53 -13.98
C GLU A 17 -10.78 8.25 -13.17
N SER A 18 -10.09 7.17 -13.50
CA SER A 18 -10.30 5.87 -12.87
C SER A 18 -9.03 5.26 -12.29
N SER A 19 -8.01 6.07 -12.04
CA SER A 19 -6.77 5.59 -11.42
C SER A 19 -6.02 6.70 -10.70
N MET A 20 -5.22 6.29 -9.72
CA MET A 20 -4.25 7.17 -9.06
C MET A 20 -2.98 6.38 -8.84
N THR A 21 -1.84 6.98 -9.16
CA THR A 21 -0.53 6.36 -8.96
C THR A 21 0.22 7.16 -7.91
N ILE A 22 0.71 6.47 -6.89
CA ILE A 22 1.49 7.10 -5.83
C ILE A 22 2.79 6.34 -5.59
N LYS A 23 3.82 7.09 -5.17
CA LYS A 23 5.06 6.52 -4.68
C LYS A 23 5.03 6.54 -3.16
N VAL A 24 5.23 5.39 -2.55
CA VAL A 24 5.27 5.22 -1.09
C VAL A 24 6.67 4.86 -0.67
N THR A 25 7.17 5.51 0.37
CA THR A 25 8.41 5.13 1.03
C THR A 25 8.09 4.76 2.48
N LEU A 26 8.41 3.53 2.87
CA LEU A 26 8.27 3.06 4.24
C LEU A 26 9.64 3.00 4.90
N ASN A 27 9.76 3.62 6.06
CA ASN A 27 10.98 3.55 6.86
C ASN A 27 11.17 2.13 7.43
N PRO A 28 12.42 1.68 7.64
CA PRO A 28 12.67 0.37 8.23
C PRO A 28 11.92 0.16 9.54
N GLY A 29 11.31 -1.00 9.71
CA GLY A 29 10.58 -1.37 10.92
C GLY A 29 9.17 -0.80 11.01
N ASN A 30 8.75 0.02 10.05
CA ASN A 30 7.42 0.61 10.03
C ASN A 30 6.47 -0.17 9.11
N ARG A 31 5.20 0.09 9.29
CA ARG A 31 4.14 -0.56 8.51
C ARG A 31 2.98 0.40 8.27
N MET A 32 2.19 0.09 7.24
CA MET A 32 0.89 0.72 7.04
C MET A 32 -0.12 0.15 8.03
N ASN A 33 -1.22 0.85 8.26
CA ASN A 33 -2.36 0.27 8.96
C ASN A 33 -2.86 -0.97 8.20
N TYR A 34 -3.36 -1.96 8.92
CA TYR A 34 -4.10 -3.06 8.31
C TYR A 34 -5.48 -2.51 7.94
N HIS A 35 -5.78 -2.47 6.65
CA HIS A 35 -6.94 -1.71 6.16
C HIS A 35 -7.51 -2.32 4.89
N SER A 36 -8.72 -1.86 4.53
CA SER A 36 -9.36 -2.20 3.26
C SER A 36 -9.95 -0.96 2.61
N HIS A 37 -10.22 -1.07 1.31
CA HIS A 37 -10.92 -0.07 0.52
C HIS A 37 -12.07 -0.75 -0.21
N GLN A 38 -13.26 -0.15 -0.22
CA GLN A 38 -14.46 -0.78 -0.79
C GLN A 38 -14.63 -0.48 -2.28
N HIS A 39 -14.09 0.64 -2.76
CA HIS A 39 -14.39 1.17 -4.10
C HIS A 39 -13.17 1.24 -5.01
N ARG A 40 -12.08 0.54 -4.64
CA ARG A 40 -10.89 0.48 -5.50
C ARG A 40 -10.11 -0.80 -5.30
N ASP A 41 -9.45 -1.22 -6.37
CA ASP A 41 -8.40 -2.22 -6.31
C ASP A 41 -7.06 -1.49 -6.16
N GLU A 42 -6.04 -2.19 -5.69
CA GLU A 42 -4.69 -1.65 -5.59
C GLU A 42 -3.67 -2.64 -6.09
N VAL A 43 -2.61 -2.13 -6.67
CA VAL A 43 -1.46 -2.93 -7.08
C VAL A 43 -0.21 -2.29 -6.47
N TRP A 44 0.56 -3.06 -5.74
CA TRP A 44 1.86 -2.64 -5.23
C TRP A 44 2.97 -3.22 -6.08
N ASN A 45 3.83 -2.35 -6.59
CA ASN A 45 5.05 -2.73 -7.28
C ASN A 45 6.21 -2.40 -6.34
N ILE A 46 6.92 -3.42 -5.88
CA ILE A 46 8.06 -3.23 -4.98
C ILE A 46 9.26 -2.80 -5.82
N ILE A 47 9.73 -1.59 -5.61
CA ILE A 47 10.80 -1.00 -6.41
C ILE A 47 12.17 -1.25 -5.77
N SER A 48 12.25 -1.13 -4.45
CA SER A 48 13.48 -1.41 -3.71
C SER A 48 13.17 -1.81 -2.27
N GLY A 49 14.09 -2.53 -1.66
CA GLY A 49 13.98 -2.97 -0.27
C GLY A 49 13.36 -4.34 -0.12
N GLU A 50 13.16 -4.73 1.12
CA GLU A 50 12.59 -6.03 1.51
C GLU A 50 11.58 -5.82 2.63
N GLY A 51 10.54 -6.66 2.65
CA GLY A 51 9.52 -6.59 3.67
C GLY A 51 8.57 -7.77 3.61
N ARG A 52 7.39 -7.57 4.17
CA ARG A 52 6.34 -8.61 4.22
C ARG A 52 4.99 -7.95 3.99
N THR A 53 4.15 -8.60 3.19
CA THR A 53 2.75 -8.21 3.07
C THR A 53 1.90 -9.14 3.91
N ILE A 54 0.79 -8.62 4.42
CA ILE A 54 -0.29 -9.44 4.97
C ILE A 54 -1.55 -9.07 4.22
N VAL A 55 -2.10 -10.03 3.49
CA VAL A 55 -3.28 -9.86 2.66
C VAL A 55 -4.32 -10.89 3.08
N ASP A 56 -5.45 -10.43 3.60
CA ASP A 56 -6.50 -11.28 4.18
C ASP A 56 -5.93 -12.34 5.14
N GLY A 57 -5.02 -11.91 6.02
CA GLY A 57 -4.39 -12.76 7.03
C GLY A 57 -3.20 -13.59 6.55
N MET A 58 -2.88 -13.57 5.25
CA MET A 58 -1.76 -14.35 4.70
C MET A 58 -0.50 -13.49 4.60
N GLU A 59 0.54 -13.91 5.30
CA GLU A 59 1.84 -13.25 5.27
C GLU A 59 2.70 -13.77 4.11
N GLN A 60 3.36 -12.87 3.41
CA GLN A 60 4.27 -13.19 2.32
C GLN A 60 5.46 -12.25 2.32
N LYS A 61 6.67 -12.81 2.19
CA LYS A 61 7.88 -12.00 2.00
C LYS A 61 7.86 -11.36 0.61
N VAL A 62 8.31 -10.11 0.54
CA VAL A 62 8.41 -9.37 -0.71
C VAL A 62 9.75 -8.68 -0.84
N LYS A 63 10.18 -8.47 -2.07
CA LYS A 63 11.43 -7.79 -2.42
C LYS A 63 11.27 -7.05 -3.74
N ALA A 64 12.27 -6.30 -4.13
CA ALA A 64 12.27 -5.57 -5.39
C ALA A 64 11.90 -6.47 -6.57
N GLY A 65 10.99 -6.01 -7.41
CA GLY A 65 10.45 -6.73 -8.56
C GLY A 65 9.15 -7.47 -8.30
N ASP A 66 8.76 -7.65 -7.04
CA ASP A 66 7.50 -8.31 -6.71
C ASP A 66 6.31 -7.37 -6.95
N VAL A 67 5.20 -7.96 -7.38
CA VAL A 67 3.94 -7.27 -7.64
C VAL A 67 2.84 -7.94 -6.84
N ILE A 68 2.11 -7.14 -6.06
CA ILE A 68 1.02 -7.62 -5.22
C ILE A 68 -0.27 -6.91 -5.66
N ALA A 69 -1.26 -7.69 -6.06
CA ALA A 69 -2.57 -7.16 -6.44
C ALA A 69 -3.58 -7.43 -5.33
N MET A 70 -4.35 -6.41 -4.99
CA MET A 70 -5.36 -6.47 -3.93
C MET A 70 -6.68 -5.95 -4.47
N THR A 71 -7.70 -6.78 -4.48
CA THR A 71 -9.03 -6.39 -4.93
C THR A 71 -9.77 -5.60 -3.85
N ALA A 72 -10.78 -4.86 -4.25
CA ALA A 72 -11.65 -4.11 -3.35
C ALA A 72 -12.19 -5.03 -2.25
N GLY A 73 -12.22 -4.53 -1.01
CA GLY A 73 -12.67 -5.27 0.17
C GLY A 73 -11.59 -6.10 0.86
N CYS A 74 -10.49 -6.38 0.19
CA CYS A 74 -9.37 -7.15 0.76
C CYS A 74 -8.69 -6.34 1.88
N ARG A 75 -8.38 -7.02 2.99
CA ARG A 75 -7.63 -6.41 4.10
C ARG A 75 -6.14 -6.57 3.84
N HIS A 76 -5.39 -5.48 3.94
CA HIS A 76 -3.97 -5.54 3.59
C HIS A 76 -3.12 -4.56 4.39
N THR A 77 -1.85 -4.92 4.54
CA THR A 77 -0.79 -4.06 5.05
C THR A 77 0.55 -4.52 4.47
N ILE A 78 1.55 -3.69 4.62
CA ILE A 78 2.92 -4.03 4.28
C ILE A 78 3.84 -3.53 5.39
N ILE A 79 4.83 -4.34 5.73
CA ILE A 79 5.79 -4.11 6.80
C ILE A 79 7.18 -4.03 6.17
N ALA A 80 7.91 -2.96 6.45
CA ALA A 80 9.25 -2.77 5.92
C ALA A 80 10.29 -3.42 6.85
N ASP A 81 11.04 -4.39 6.36
CA ASP A 81 12.21 -4.92 7.07
C ASP A 81 13.42 -4.01 6.81
N THR A 82 13.59 -3.56 5.57
CA THR A 82 14.48 -2.45 5.20
C THR A 82 13.63 -1.33 4.63
N GLU A 83 14.20 -0.19 4.28
CA GLU A 83 13.44 0.85 3.60
C GLU A 83 12.79 0.29 2.35
N LEU A 84 11.47 0.40 2.24
CA LEU A 84 10.71 -0.03 1.07
C LEU A 84 10.32 1.16 0.23
N LYS A 85 10.52 1.05 -1.07
CA LYS A 85 9.96 1.96 -2.05
C LYS A 85 8.97 1.19 -2.92
N ILE A 86 7.76 1.72 -3.01
CA ILE A 86 6.62 1.05 -3.63
C ILE A 86 5.97 2.03 -4.60
N ILE A 87 5.64 1.55 -5.79
CA ILE A 87 4.72 2.27 -6.67
C ILE A 87 3.35 1.61 -6.51
N GLU A 88 2.40 2.36 -5.97
CA GLU A 88 1.03 1.90 -5.76
C GLU A 88 0.13 2.48 -6.83
N VAL A 89 -0.61 1.60 -7.51
CA VAL A 89 -1.63 2.00 -8.47
C VAL A 89 -2.99 1.67 -7.89
N GLN A 90 -3.84 2.68 -7.77
CA GLN A 90 -5.21 2.55 -7.30
C GLN A 90 -6.13 2.58 -8.52
N LEU A 91 -7.04 1.63 -8.63
CA LEU A 91 -7.92 1.46 -9.78
C LEU A 91 -9.37 1.45 -9.33
N GLY A 92 -10.17 2.41 -9.80
CA GLY A 92 -11.57 2.49 -9.45
C GLY A 92 -12.21 3.76 -9.99
N LYS A 93 -13.54 3.77 -10.03
CA LYS A 93 -14.31 4.92 -10.54
C LYS A 93 -14.43 6.04 -9.51
N GLU A 94 -14.35 5.70 -8.23
CA GLU A 94 -14.48 6.66 -7.12
C GLU A 94 -13.34 6.44 -6.14
N ILE A 95 -12.21 7.07 -6.39
CA ILE A 95 -11.06 6.98 -5.51
C ILE A 95 -11.14 8.13 -4.49
N SER A 96 -11.30 7.76 -3.21
CA SER A 96 -11.46 8.71 -2.13
C SER A 96 -10.59 8.34 -0.93
N VAL A 97 -10.01 9.35 -0.28
CA VAL A 97 -9.26 9.17 0.98
C VAL A 97 -10.17 8.71 2.12
N HIS A 98 -11.48 8.90 2.00
CA HIS A 98 -12.47 8.47 2.99
C HIS A 98 -12.86 7.00 2.83
N ASP A 99 -12.54 6.37 1.71
CA ASP A 99 -12.78 4.95 1.44
C ASP A 99 -11.67 4.11 2.08
N LYS A 100 -11.69 4.06 3.40
CA LYS A 100 -10.69 3.29 4.15
C LYS A 100 -11.29 2.80 5.47
N ARG A 101 -11.16 1.50 5.73
CA ARG A 101 -11.50 0.88 6.99
C ARG A 101 -10.26 0.26 7.61
N LYS A 102 -10.00 0.56 8.87
CA LYS A 102 -8.84 0.03 9.60
C LYS A 102 -9.24 -1.14 10.47
N TYR A 103 -8.34 -2.11 10.62
CA TYR A 103 -8.54 -3.30 11.44
C TYR A 103 -7.35 -3.49 12.37
N GLU A 104 -7.59 -4.21 13.47
CA GLU A 104 -6.51 -4.64 14.34
C GLU A 104 -5.75 -5.80 13.69
N LEU A 105 -4.44 -5.81 13.87
CA LEU A 105 -3.57 -6.86 13.41
C LEU A 105 -2.63 -7.24 14.54
N GLU A 106 -2.76 -8.48 15.02
CA GLU A 106 -1.88 -9.03 16.04
C GLU A 106 -0.70 -9.73 15.36
N ILE A 107 0.48 -9.17 15.55
CA ILE A 107 1.75 -9.75 15.10
C ILE A 107 2.84 -9.52 16.14
#